data_ccd864f5d22aeacd01324d3a09526d61
#
_entry.id   ccd864f5d22aeacd01324d3a09526d61
#
_cell.length_a   1.000
_cell.length_b   1.000
_cell.length_c   1.000
_cell.angle_alpha   90.00
_cell.angle_beta   90.00
_cell.angle_gamma   90.00
#
_symmetry.space_group_name_H-M   'P 1'
#
loop_
_entity.id
_entity.type
_entity.pdbx_description
1 polymer ?
#
loop_
_entity_poly.entity_id
_entity_poly.type
_entity_poly.pdbx_seq_one_letter_code
_entity_poly.pdbx_strand_id
1 'polypeptide(L)'
;HLISNGLDNLLIEPDDVYEYLGEKTLLVIVDTHRQSFLETPELFDKVDRIVVIDHHRKGAHFINNPIFQYHEPQSSSASELVTELIFYQTSKVNVSEQVANFLLSGICLDTKFFKSGVSGKTFEMAMNLKNYQASVEAVNEYFKEEYEEMKLISGIVNSAKVLSPGIFMATSDEEDIITRTALSKAAEEILSTKGVQAVFVVGRTNN
;
A
#
# COMPACT_ATOMS: atom_id res chain seq x y z
N HIS A 1 11.67 -4.46 2.03
CA HIS A 1 11.27 -5.88 2.20
C HIS A 1 11.41 -6.71 0.90
N LEU A 2 11.09 -6.17 -0.29
CA LEU A 2 11.33 -6.89 -1.55
C LEU A 2 12.82 -7.20 -1.73
N ILE A 3 13.67 -6.21 -1.51
CA ILE A 3 15.13 -6.32 -1.62
C ILE A 3 15.68 -7.36 -0.63
N SER A 4 15.25 -7.31 0.64
CA SER A 4 15.68 -8.25 1.67
C SER A 4 15.28 -9.71 1.41
N ASN A 5 14.31 -9.95 0.52
CA ASN A 5 13.84 -11.29 0.14
C ASN A 5 14.40 -11.79 -1.21
N GLY A 6 15.43 -11.14 -1.74
CA GLY A 6 16.10 -11.58 -2.97
C GLY A 6 15.28 -11.32 -4.25
N LEU A 7 14.42 -10.32 -4.24
CA LEU A 7 13.56 -9.92 -5.36
C LEU A 7 14.10 -8.68 -6.10
N ASP A 8 15.36 -8.35 -5.88
CA ASP A 8 16.04 -7.21 -6.52
C ASP A 8 15.92 -7.24 -8.04
N ASN A 9 15.95 -8.45 -8.63
CA ASN A 9 15.82 -8.65 -10.07
C ASN A 9 14.41 -8.34 -10.61
N LEU A 10 13.42 -8.11 -9.75
CA LEU A 10 12.05 -7.73 -10.15
C LEU A 10 11.85 -6.22 -10.17
N LEU A 11 12.77 -5.47 -9.57
CA LEU A 11 12.73 -4.01 -9.54
C LEU A 11 13.65 -3.49 -10.64
N ILE A 12 13.16 -2.49 -11.38
CA ILE A 12 13.90 -1.82 -12.44
C ILE A 12 13.95 -0.35 -12.03
N GLU A 13 15.14 0.26 -12.07
CA GLU A 13 15.26 1.68 -11.84
C GLU A 13 14.51 2.47 -12.93
N PRO A 14 13.90 3.62 -12.60
CA PRO A 14 13.13 4.40 -13.54
C PRO A 14 13.90 4.74 -14.85
N ASP A 15 15.18 5.01 -14.74
CA ASP A 15 16.01 5.37 -15.89
C ASP A 15 16.29 4.16 -16.81
N ASP A 16 16.32 2.94 -16.27
CA ASP A 16 16.62 1.73 -17.02
C ASP A 16 15.38 1.15 -17.73
N VAL A 17 14.18 1.54 -17.31
CA VAL A 17 12.93 0.96 -17.85
C VAL A 17 12.79 1.16 -19.36
N TYR A 18 13.37 2.24 -19.91
CA TYR A 18 13.29 2.56 -21.33
C TYR A 18 13.96 1.53 -22.24
N GLU A 19 14.95 0.79 -21.73
CA GLU A 19 15.63 -0.28 -22.48
C GLU A 19 14.73 -1.50 -22.72
N TYR A 20 13.66 -1.65 -21.91
CA TYR A 20 12.71 -2.77 -21.99
C TYR A 20 11.47 -2.43 -22.81
N LEU A 21 11.30 -1.18 -23.25
CA LEU A 21 10.12 -0.78 -24.02
C LEU A 21 10.18 -1.32 -25.46
N GLY A 22 9.05 -1.80 -25.95
CA GLY A 22 8.88 -2.29 -27.32
C GLY A 22 7.43 -2.30 -27.74
N GLU A 23 7.15 -2.62 -29.01
CA GLU A 23 5.79 -2.64 -29.58
C GLU A 23 4.79 -3.53 -28.82
N LYS A 24 5.30 -4.53 -28.11
CA LYS A 24 4.45 -5.46 -27.33
C LYS A 24 4.39 -5.13 -25.84
N THR A 25 4.97 -4.02 -25.41
CA THR A 25 4.95 -3.63 -24.00
C THR A 25 3.52 -3.41 -23.51
N LEU A 26 3.22 -3.94 -22.35
CA LEU A 26 2.00 -3.71 -21.59
C LEU A 26 2.35 -3.02 -20.29
N LEU A 27 1.84 -1.82 -20.07
CA LEU A 27 1.97 -1.11 -18.79
C LEU A 27 0.78 -1.47 -17.90
N VAL A 28 1.06 -2.13 -16.79
CA VAL A 28 0.04 -2.45 -15.78
C VAL A 28 0.22 -1.51 -14.60
N ILE A 29 -0.75 -0.63 -14.43
CA ILE A 29 -0.78 0.35 -13.34
C ILE A 29 -1.69 -0.23 -12.24
N VAL A 30 -1.15 -0.33 -11.04
CA VAL A 30 -1.86 -0.86 -9.87
C VAL A 30 -1.91 0.18 -8.77
N ASP A 31 -2.99 0.15 -7.98
CA ASP A 31 -3.20 0.99 -6.78
C ASP A 31 -3.26 2.50 -7.04
N THR A 32 -3.39 2.88 -8.29
CA THR A 32 -3.71 4.26 -8.70
C THR A 32 -4.38 4.28 -10.07
N HIS A 33 -5.23 5.27 -10.28
CA HIS A 33 -5.82 5.59 -11.58
C HIS A 33 -5.37 6.97 -12.09
N ARG A 34 -4.35 7.58 -11.46
CA ARG A 34 -3.87 8.93 -11.78
C ARG A 34 -2.43 8.88 -12.29
N GLN A 35 -2.22 9.42 -13.50
CA GLN A 35 -0.88 9.50 -14.07
C GLN A 35 0.11 10.29 -13.18
N SER A 36 -0.35 11.36 -12.51
CA SER A 36 0.49 12.19 -11.65
C SER A 36 1.00 11.49 -10.38
N PHE A 37 0.52 10.28 -10.08
CA PHE A 37 0.96 9.49 -8.93
C PHE A 37 1.93 8.36 -9.32
N LEU A 38 2.22 8.23 -10.61
CA LEU A 38 3.23 7.28 -11.08
C LEU A 38 4.63 7.82 -10.75
N GLU A 39 5.54 6.94 -10.37
CA GLU A 39 6.95 7.30 -10.16
C GLU A 39 7.61 7.78 -11.45
N THR A 40 7.20 7.22 -12.60
CA THR A 40 7.67 7.60 -13.93
C THR A 40 6.47 7.93 -14.83
N PRO A 41 5.85 9.12 -14.67
CA PRO A 41 4.66 9.51 -15.43
C PRO A 41 4.88 9.54 -16.95
N GLU A 42 6.13 9.74 -17.38
CA GLU A 42 6.53 9.81 -18.79
C GLU A 42 6.36 8.47 -19.53
N LEU A 43 6.33 7.35 -18.81
CA LEU A 43 6.07 6.04 -19.40
C LEU A 43 4.68 5.94 -20.01
N PHE A 44 3.73 6.71 -19.49
CA PHE A 44 2.37 6.74 -20.00
C PHE A 44 2.33 7.12 -21.49
N ASP A 45 3.17 8.07 -21.92
CA ASP A 45 3.23 8.56 -23.28
C ASP A 45 4.09 7.65 -24.20
N LYS A 46 4.71 6.62 -23.66
CA LYS A 46 5.61 5.70 -24.40
C LYS A 46 4.99 4.32 -24.66
N VAL A 47 3.83 4.04 -24.09
CA VAL A 47 3.21 2.72 -24.15
C VAL A 47 1.75 2.85 -24.58
N ASP A 48 1.38 2.17 -25.69
CA ASP A 48 0.03 2.20 -26.23
C ASP A 48 -0.97 1.31 -25.45
N ARG A 49 -0.46 0.30 -24.75
CA ARG A 49 -1.30 -0.68 -24.05
C ARG A 49 -1.18 -0.51 -22.56
N ILE A 50 -2.25 0.00 -21.95
CA ILE A 50 -2.31 0.32 -20.53
C ILE A 50 -3.45 -0.45 -19.88
N VAL A 51 -3.16 -1.08 -18.75
CA VAL A 51 -4.12 -1.71 -17.86
C VAL A 51 -4.12 -0.95 -16.54
N VAL A 52 -5.29 -0.72 -15.97
CA VAL A 52 -5.43 -0.06 -14.64
C VAL A 52 -6.21 -0.97 -13.72
N ILE A 53 -5.66 -1.26 -12.55
CA ILE A 53 -6.31 -2.02 -11.46
C ILE A 53 -6.24 -1.16 -10.20
N ASP A 54 -7.39 -0.63 -9.75
CA ASP A 54 -7.42 0.34 -8.67
C ASP A 54 -8.72 0.27 -7.86
N HIS A 55 -8.63 0.55 -6.56
CA HIS A 55 -9.75 0.57 -5.62
C HIS A 55 -10.05 1.98 -5.07
N HIS A 56 -9.26 2.99 -5.40
CA HIS A 56 -9.49 4.33 -4.91
C HIS A 56 -10.73 4.97 -5.52
N ARG A 57 -11.38 5.88 -4.80
CA ARG A 57 -12.51 6.63 -5.35
C ARG A 57 -12.08 7.47 -6.55
N LYS A 58 -12.82 7.37 -7.64
CA LYS A 58 -12.52 8.07 -8.90
C LYS A 58 -12.58 9.58 -8.69
N GLY A 59 -11.46 10.26 -8.93
CA GLY A 59 -11.35 11.71 -8.89
C GLY A 59 -11.55 12.36 -10.27
N ALA A 60 -11.39 13.69 -10.35
CA ALA A 60 -11.54 14.45 -11.59
C ALA A 60 -10.45 14.13 -12.64
N HIS A 61 -9.25 13.74 -12.18
CA HIS A 61 -8.13 13.40 -13.05
C HIS A 61 -7.86 11.90 -12.98
N PHE A 62 -8.05 11.21 -14.07
CA PHE A 62 -7.87 9.76 -14.18
C PHE A 62 -7.31 9.39 -15.55
N ILE A 63 -6.68 8.23 -15.63
CA ILE A 63 -6.14 7.67 -16.86
C ILE A 63 -7.30 7.36 -17.81
N ASN A 64 -7.27 7.97 -19.01
CA ASN A 64 -8.28 7.80 -20.04
C ASN A 64 -7.91 6.63 -20.98
N ASN A 65 -8.95 5.91 -21.43
CA ASN A 65 -8.84 4.89 -22.47
C ASN A 65 -7.80 3.79 -22.26
N PRO A 66 -7.66 3.21 -21.05
CA PRO A 66 -6.87 1.99 -20.89
C PRO A 66 -7.51 0.86 -21.72
N ILE A 67 -6.72 -0.09 -22.21
CA ILE A 67 -7.26 -1.27 -22.92
C ILE A 67 -8.04 -2.19 -21.99
N PHE A 68 -7.76 -2.14 -20.68
CA PHE A 68 -8.52 -2.81 -19.64
C PHE A 68 -8.46 -1.97 -18.36
N GLN A 69 -9.60 -1.84 -17.71
CA GLN A 69 -9.71 -1.17 -16.41
C GLN A 69 -10.53 -2.05 -15.46
N TYR A 70 -9.92 -2.38 -14.31
CA TYR A 70 -10.62 -2.97 -13.19
C TYR A 70 -10.57 -1.99 -12.02
N HIS A 71 -11.67 -1.28 -11.84
CA HIS A 71 -11.77 -0.20 -10.85
C HIS A 71 -12.99 -0.44 -9.96
N GLU A 72 -12.74 -0.82 -8.69
CA GLU A 72 -13.78 -1.18 -7.74
C GLU A 72 -13.56 -0.50 -6.38
N PRO A 73 -14.18 0.66 -6.14
CA PRO A 73 -14.00 1.44 -4.92
C PRO A 73 -14.51 0.78 -3.64
N GLN A 74 -15.22 -0.33 -3.74
CA GLN A 74 -15.71 -1.10 -2.59
C GLN A 74 -14.74 -2.21 -2.16
N SER A 75 -13.75 -2.52 -2.98
CA SER A 75 -12.68 -3.44 -2.64
C SER A 75 -11.76 -2.84 -1.58
N SER A 76 -11.23 -3.69 -0.72
CA SER A 76 -10.35 -3.26 0.37
C SER A 76 -8.99 -2.77 -0.10
N SER A 77 -8.51 -3.29 -1.24
CA SER A 77 -7.16 -3.02 -1.75
C SER A 77 -7.03 -3.40 -3.22
N ALA A 78 -6.02 -2.87 -3.89
CA ALA A 78 -5.63 -3.36 -5.22
C ALA A 78 -5.17 -4.83 -5.18
N SER A 79 -4.57 -5.27 -4.08
CA SER A 79 -4.18 -6.67 -3.85
C SER A 79 -5.38 -7.62 -3.80
N GLU A 80 -6.53 -7.20 -3.24
CA GLU A 80 -7.79 -7.94 -3.31
C GLU A 80 -8.23 -8.13 -4.76
N LEU A 81 -8.21 -7.05 -5.57
CA LEU A 81 -8.61 -7.09 -6.98
C LEU A 81 -7.69 -7.99 -7.81
N VAL A 82 -6.38 -7.91 -7.61
CA VAL A 82 -5.40 -8.80 -8.28
C VAL A 82 -5.63 -10.25 -7.88
N THR A 83 -5.87 -10.53 -6.60
CA THR A 83 -6.17 -11.88 -6.12
C THR A 83 -7.44 -12.42 -6.78
N GLU A 84 -8.46 -11.60 -6.89
CA GLU A 84 -9.71 -11.96 -7.58
C GLU A 84 -9.48 -12.31 -9.05
N LEU A 85 -8.74 -11.48 -9.78
CA LEU A 85 -8.39 -11.74 -11.18
C LEU A 85 -7.62 -13.06 -11.33
N ILE A 86 -6.70 -13.37 -10.43
CA ILE A 86 -5.96 -14.63 -10.41
C ILE A 86 -6.91 -15.81 -10.15
N PHE A 87 -7.80 -15.66 -9.18
CA PHE A 87 -8.68 -16.75 -8.73
C PHE A 87 -9.75 -17.11 -9.77
N TYR A 88 -10.35 -16.10 -10.42
CA TYR A 88 -11.46 -16.33 -11.36
C TYR A 88 -11.04 -16.54 -12.82
N GLN A 89 -9.74 -16.49 -13.13
CA GLN A 89 -9.34 -16.78 -14.50
C GLN A 89 -9.50 -18.27 -14.84
N THR A 90 -9.77 -18.52 -16.12
CA THR A 90 -10.02 -19.89 -16.63
C THR A 90 -8.77 -20.77 -16.69
N SER A 91 -7.60 -20.15 -16.83
CA SER A 91 -6.31 -20.84 -16.85
C SER A 91 -5.74 -20.94 -15.44
N LYS A 92 -5.23 -22.12 -15.08
CA LYS A 92 -4.53 -22.27 -13.79
C LYS A 92 -3.27 -21.40 -13.80
N VAL A 93 -3.21 -20.43 -12.88
CA VAL A 93 -2.00 -19.68 -12.57
C VAL A 93 -1.33 -20.31 -11.37
N ASN A 94 -0.04 -20.55 -11.51
CA ASN A 94 0.78 -21.02 -10.40
C ASN A 94 1.20 -19.79 -9.57
N VAL A 95 0.58 -19.62 -8.41
CA VAL A 95 0.92 -18.56 -7.44
C VAL A 95 1.88 -19.17 -6.44
N SER A 96 3.09 -18.65 -6.36
CA SER A 96 4.05 -19.08 -5.34
C SER A 96 3.62 -18.57 -3.96
N GLU A 97 4.05 -19.25 -2.90
CA GLU A 97 3.85 -18.82 -1.52
C GLU A 97 4.28 -17.35 -1.31
N GLN A 98 5.41 -16.97 -1.88
CA GLN A 98 5.93 -15.61 -1.75
C GLN A 98 5.01 -14.57 -2.37
N VAL A 99 4.49 -14.82 -3.58
CA VAL A 99 3.50 -13.93 -4.23
C VAL A 99 2.22 -13.88 -3.41
N ALA A 100 1.75 -15.02 -2.89
CA ALA A 100 0.58 -15.06 -2.03
C ALA A 100 0.78 -14.26 -0.73
N ASN A 101 1.98 -14.32 -0.13
CA ASN A 101 2.35 -13.51 1.04
C ASN A 101 2.33 -12.01 0.73
N PHE A 102 2.85 -11.57 -0.42
CA PHE A 102 2.82 -10.17 -0.81
C PHE A 102 1.39 -9.66 -1.08
N LEU A 103 0.57 -10.44 -1.77
CA LEU A 103 -0.83 -10.07 -1.98
C LEU A 103 -1.60 -9.99 -0.65
N LEU A 104 -1.37 -10.94 0.25
CA LEU A 104 -1.98 -10.90 1.59
C LEU A 104 -1.48 -9.70 2.40
N SER A 105 -0.19 -9.35 2.28
CA SER A 105 0.34 -8.18 2.97
C SER A 105 -0.30 -6.87 2.49
N GLY A 106 -0.57 -6.73 1.19
CA GLY A 106 -1.30 -5.57 0.66
C GLY A 106 -2.73 -5.48 1.20
N ILE A 107 -3.46 -6.61 1.28
CA ILE A 107 -4.78 -6.64 1.94
C ILE A 107 -4.66 -6.24 3.41
N CYS A 108 -3.67 -6.78 4.13
CA CYS A 108 -3.44 -6.44 5.55
C CYS A 108 -3.13 -4.96 5.75
N LEU A 109 -2.32 -4.36 4.86
CA LEU A 109 -1.95 -2.95 4.93
C LEU A 109 -3.18 -2.06 4.83
N ASP A 110 -3.95 -2.18 3.76
CA ASP A 110 -5.07 -1.31 3.46
C ASP A 110 -6.25 -1.49 4.43
N THR A 111 -6.40 -2.70 4.97
CA THR A 111 -7.45 -3.02 5.97
C THR A 111 -7.00 -2.82 7.41
N LYS A 112 -5.75 -2.40 7.64
CA LYS A 112 -5.17 -2.34 9.00
C LYS A 112 -5.30 -3.68 9.73
N PHE A 113 -4.88 -4.76 9.09
CA PHE A 113 -5.04 -6.14 9.57
C PHE A 113 -6.51 -6.49 9.85
N PHE A 114 -7.36 -6.29 8.83
CA PHE A 114 -8.81 -6.58 8.86
C PHE A 114 -9.62 -5.80 9.91
N LYS A 115 -9.10 -4.66 10.38
CA LYS A 115 -9.80 -3.78 11.34
C LYS A 115 -10.77 -2.81 10.69
N SER A 116 -10.57 -2.48 9.40
CA SER A 116 -11.42 -1.52 8.68
C SER A 116 -11.45 -1.79 7.18
N GLY A 117 -12.49 -1.32 6.50
CA GLY A 117 -12.60 -1.41 5.04
C GLY A 117 -12.76 -2.83 4.49
N VAL A 118 -13.22 -3.80 5.30
CA VAL A 118 -13.35 -5.20 4.92
C VAL A 118 -14.76 -5.56 4.49
N SER A 119 -14.87 -6.44 3.52
CA SER A 119 -16.11 -7.06 3.04
C SER A 119 -16.03 -8.59 3.15
N GLY A 120 -17.12 -9.30 2.87
CA GLY A 120 -17.08 -10.76 2.75
C GLY A 120 -16.11 -11.22 1.67
N LYS A 121 -15.98 -10.46 0.58
CA LYS A 121 -15.03 -10.72 -0.52
C LYS A 121 -13.57 -10.58 -0.07
N THR A 122 -13.27 -9.60 0.78
CA THR A 122 -11.93 -9.43 1.36
C THR A 122 -11.50 -10.71 2.11
N PHE A 123 -12.38 -11.28 2.91
CA PHE A 123 -12.11 -12.54 3.62
C PHE A 123 -12.03 -13.75 2.67
N GLU A 124 -12.86 -13.80 1.63
CA GLU A 124 -12.78 -14.83 0.59
C GLU A 124 -11.43 -14.78 -0.14
N MET A 125 -10.97 -13.61 -0.54
CA MET A 125 -9.67 -13.47 -1.22
C MET A 125 -8.51 -13.81 -0.27
N ALA A 126 -8.58 -13.42 0.99
CA ALA A 126 -7.58 -13.82 1.98
C ALA A 126 -7.57 -15.36 2.20
N MET A 127 -8.72 -16.01 2.21
CA MET A 127 -8.83 -17.47 2.25
C MET A 127 -8.18 -18.11 1.01
N ASN A 128 -8.42 -17.56 -0.18
CA ASN A 128 -7.83 -18.07 -1.42
C ASN A 128 -6.30 -17.94 -1.40
N LEU A 129 -5.76 -16.82 -0.90
CA LEU A 129 -4.33 -16.67 -0.70
C LEU A 129 -3.77 -17.68 0.30
N LYS A 130 -4.53 -17.99 1.36
CA LYS A 130 -4.16 -19.05 2.30
C LYS A 130 -4.09 -20.43 1.63
N ASN A 131 -4.97 -20.72 0.66
CA ASN A 131 -4.91 -21.94 -0.15
C ASN A 131 -3.67 -21.99 -1.05
N TYR A 132 -3.12 -20.83 -1.43
CA TYR A 132 -1.80 -20.68 -2.09
C TYR A 132 -0.64 -20.62 -1.09
N GLN A 133 -0.86 -21.09 0.15
CA GLN A 133 0.11 -21.20 1.23
C GLN A 133 0.60 -19.87 1.82
N ALA A 134 -0.13 -18.77 1.62
CA ALA A 134 0.19 -17.52 2.33
C ALA A 134 0.24 -17.75 3.85
N SER A 135 1.27 -17.20 4.50
CA SER A 135 1.49 -17.30 5.95
C SER A 135 1.26 -15.94 6.60
N VAL A 136 0.35 -15.90 7.57
CA VAL A 136 0.11 -14.68 8.38
C VAL A 136 1.37 -14.32 9.18
N GLU A 137 2.12 -15.33 9.63
CA GLU A 137 3.37 -15.14 10.35
C GLU A 137 4.42 -14.45 9.46
N ALA A 138 4.58 -14.92 8.20
CA ALA A 138 5.48 -14.30 7.23
C ALA A 138 5.03 -12.86 6.89
N VAL A 139 3.73 -12.64 6.74
CA VAL A 139 3.18 -11.30 6.51
C VAL A 139 3.46 -10.38 7.69
N ASN A 140 3.32 -10.84 8.93
CA ASN A 140 3.63 -10.04 10.12
C ASN A 140 5.11 -9.64 10.18
N GLU A 141 6.05 -10.50 9.69
CA GLU A 141 7.47 -10.14 9.63
C GLU A 141 7.71 -8.92 8.70
N TYR A 142 6.92 -8.77 7.62
CA TYR A 142 7.05 -7.62 6.70
C TYR A 142 6.67 -6.28 7.36
N PHE A 143 5.88 -6.30 8.43
CA PHE A 143 5.41 -5.11 9.13
C PHE A 143 6.17 -4.82 10.43
N LYS A 144 7.17 -5.64 10.76
CA LYS A 144 8.02 -5.34 11.91
C LYS A 144 8.84 -4.09 11.68
N GLU A 145 8.87 -3.25 12.67
CA GLU A 145 9.63 -2.01 12.69
C GLU A 145 11.02 -2.23 13.29
N GLU A 146 11.97 -1.43 12.85
CA GLU A 146 13.25 -1.33 13.51
C GLU A 146 13.09 -0.71 14.90
N TYR A 147 13.89 -1.15 15.86
CA TYR A 147 13.77 -0.69 17.25
C TYR A 147 13.89 0.83 17.39
N GLU A 148 14.78 1.47 16.65
CA GLU A 148 14.96 2.92 16.69
C GLU A 148 13.75 3.67 16.10
N GLU A 149 13.13 3.16 15.04
CA GLU A 149 11.89 3.73 14.51
C GLU A 149 10.74 3.61 15.51
N MET A 150 10.58 2.44 16.13
CA MET A 150 9.59 2.23 17.19
C MET A 150 9.79 3.18 18.36
N LYS A 151 11.03 3.44 18.77
CA LYS A 151 11.37 4.37 19.85
C LYS A 151 10.99 5.81 19.50
N LEU A 152 11.27 6.25 18.26
CA LEU A 152 10.87 7.58 17.78
C LEU A 152 9.34 7.73 17.76
N ILE A 153 8.61 6.75 17.22
CA ILE A 153 7.14 6.73 17.21
C ILE A 153 6.60 6.82 18.65
N SER A 154 7.13 6.01 19.56
CA SER A 154 6.73 6.02 20.98
C SER A 154 6.97 7.37 21.64
N GLY A 155 8.09 8.04 21.31
CA GLY A 155 8.39 9.40 21.78
C GLY A 155 7.30 10.40 21.34
N ILE A 156 6.93 10.37 20.07
CA ILE A 156 5.87 11.23 19.53
C ILE A 156 4.52 10.92 20.20
N VAL A 157 4.15 9.66 20.33
CA VAL A 157 2.90 9.24 21.00
C VAL A 157 2.86 9.74 22.43
N ASN A 158 3.97 9.64 23.19
CA ASN A 158 4.07 10.12 24.56
C ASN A 158 4.00 11.66 24.68
N SER A 159 4.32 12.41 23.63
CA SER A 159 4.21 13.86 23.61
C SER A 159 2.76 14.36 23.47
N ALA A 160 1.81 13.45 23.19
CA ALA A 160 0.43 13.81 22.88
C ALA A 160 -0.25 14.61 24.01
N LYS A 161 -0.85 15.74 23.64
CA LYS A 161 -1.58 16.63 24.53
C LYS A 161 -3.00 16.85 24.01
N VAL A 162 -3.95 16.96 24.92
CA VAL A 162 -5.34 17.32 24.60
C VAL A 162 -5.41 18.79 24.22
N LEU A 163 -5.87 19.10 23.02
CA LEU A 163 -6.17 20.46 22.58
C LEU A 163 -7.62 20.85 22.93
N SER A 164 -8.53 19.91 22.74
CA SER A 164 -9.94 20.02 23.13
C SER A 164 -10.53 18.60 23.28
N PRO A 165 -11.75 18.43 23.82
CA PRO A 165 -12.33 17.10 23.97
C PRO A 165 -12.30 16.30 22.66
N GLY A 166 -11.60 15.17 22.66
CA GLY A 166 -11.44 14.29 21.50
C GLY A 166 -10.40 14.73 20.47
N ILE A 167 -9.75 15.89 20.64
CA ILE A 167 -8.74 16.39 19.71
C ILE A 167 -7.37 16.46 20.39
N PHE A 168 -6.37 15.83 19.79
CA PHE A 168 -5.03 15.72 20.33
C PHE A 168 -4.00 16.36 19.38
N MET A 169 -2.87 16.77 19.94
CA MET A 169 -1.68 17.18 19.21
C MET A 169 -0.46 16.50 19.79
N ALA A 170 0.40 15.99 18.93
CA ALA A 170 1.70 15.42 19.30
C ALA A 170 2.81 16.02 18.45
N THR A 171 4.01 16.09 19.01
CA THR A 171 5.18 16.66 18.31
C THR A 171 6.39 15.76 18.49
N SER A 172 7.24 15.69 17.47
CA SER A 172 8.58 15.16 17.64
C SER A 172 9.47 16.16 18.38
N ASP A 173 10.61 15.70 18.89
CA ASP A 173 11.65 16.59 19.37
C ASP A 173 12.21 17.43 18.21
N GLU A 174 12.67 18.66 18.50
CA GLU A 174 13.12 19.62 17.49
C GLU A 174 14.38 19.14 16.75
N GLU A 175 15.18 18.29 17.38
CA GLU A 175 16.43 17.77 16.83
C GLU A 175 16.21 16.54 15.93
N ASP A 176 15.07 15.87 16.06
CA ASP A 176 14.78 14.65 15.32
C ASP A 176 14.30 14.96 13.90
N ILE A 177 14.92 14.29 12.92
CA ILE A 177 14.44 14.25 11.55
C ILE A 177 13.65 12.95 11.38
N ILE A 178 12.36 13.08 11.12
CA ILE A 178 11.41 11.98 11.13
C ILE A 178 10.84 11.73 9.74
N THR A 179 10.63 10.48 9.38
CA THR A 179 9.97 10.12 8.13
C THR A 179 8.47 10.46 8.20
N ARG A 180 7.86 10.80 7.05
CA ARG A 180 6.41 10.98 6.98
C ARG A 180 5.65 9.73 7.43
N THR A 181 6.21 8.55 7.15
CA THR A 181 5.66 7.26 7.57
C THR A 181 5.61 7.14 9.09
N ALA A 182 6.69 7.49 9.81
CA ALA A 182 6.73 7.45 11.27
C ALA A 182 5.73 8.44 11.90
N LEU A 183 5.58 9.65 11.33
CA LEU A 183 4.55 10.61 11.77
C LEU A 183 3.14 10.05 11.58
N SER A 184 2.87 9.40 10.43
CA SER A 184 1.57 8.77 10.16
C SER A 184 1.28 7.61 11.10
N LYS A 185 2.27 6.76 11.40
CA LYS A 185 2.14 5.66 12.36
C LYS A 185 1.83 6.18 13.78
N ALA A 186 2.54 7.21 14.23
CA ALA A 186 2.27 7.84 15.52
C ALA A 186 0.84 8.43 15.59
N ALA A 187 0.39 9.06 14.50
CA ALA A 187 -0.98 9.58 14.40
C ALA A 187 -2.02 8.45 14.49
N GLU A 188 -1.79 7.34 13.79
CA GLU A 188 -2.69 6.18 13.83
C GLU A 188 -2.76 5.55 15.21
N GLU A 189 -1.63 5.44 15.91
CA GLU A 189 -1.58 4.89 17.26
C GLU A 189 -2.39 5.76 18.24
N ILE A 190 -2.21 7.09 18.22
CA ILE A 190 -3.00 8.00 19.04
C ILE A 190 -4.49 7.92 18.66
N LEU A 191 -4.82 7.91 17.37
CA LEU A 191 -6.18 7.86 16.86
C LEU A 191 -6.88 6.53 17.21
N SER A 192 -6.14 5.45 17.45
CA SER A 192 -6.69 4.17 17.89
C SER A 192 -7.20 4.18 19.34
N THR A 193 -6.87 5.24 20.10
CA THR A 193 -7.26 5.38 21.51
C THR A 193 -8.72 5.77 21.64
N LYS A 194 -9.42 5.15 22.59
CA LYS A 194 -10.85 5.44 22.83
C LYS A 194 -11.10 6.91 23.16
N GLY A 195 -12.04 7.53 22.45
CA GLY A 195 -12.45 8.92 22.66
C GLY A 195 -11.63 9.94 21.85
N VAL A 196 -10.61 9.51 21.13
CA VAL A 196 -9.89 10.36 20.16
C VAL A 196 -10.69 10.40 18.86
N GLN A 197 -10.97 11.61 18.38
CA GLN A 197 -11.70 11.88 17.14
C GLN A 197 -10.79 12.47 16.06
N ALA A 198 -9.76 13.21 16.47
CA ALA A 198 -8.76 13.79 15.59
C ALA A 198 -7.41 13.93 16.30
N VAL A 199 -6.35 13.81 15.53
CA VAL A 199 -4.98 14.05 16.01
C VAL A 199 -4.19 14.84 14.97
N PHE A 200 -3.41 15.79 15.44
CA PHE A 200 -2.42 16.52 14.66
C PHE A 200 -1.04 16.09 15.12
N VAL A 201 -0.25 15.54 14.22
CA VAL A 201 1.14 15.18 14.51
C VAL A 201 2.05 16.06 13.69
N VAL A 202 2.99 16.71 14.36
CA VAL A 202 3.92 17.67 13.74
C VAL A 202 5.35 17.23 14.02
N GLY A 203 6.14 17.17 12.98
CA GLY A 203 7.56 16.81 13.08
C GLY A 203 8.35 17.41 11.93
N ARG A 204 9.67 17.45 12.08
CA ARG A 204 10.60 17.89 11.06
C ARG A 204 10.93 16.73 10.14
N THR A 205 10.72 16.89 8.84
CA THR A 205 11.05 15.88 7.83
C THR A 205 12.17 16.36 6.91
N ASN A 206 13.00 15.44 6.41
CA ASN A 206 13.80 15.72 5.23
C ASN A 206 12.86 15.76 4.03
N ASN A 207 12.95 16.80 3.22
CA ASN A 207 12.24 16.90 1.94
C ASN A 207 12.79 15.89 0.94
#